data_4ea3c02f37bde33cda736182c88d7062
#
_entry.id   4ea3c02f37bde33cda736182c88d7062
#
_cell.length_a   1.000
_cell.length_b   1.000
_cell.length_c   1.000
_cell.angle_alpha   90.00
_cell.angle_beta   90.00
_cell.angle_gamma   90.00
#
_symmetry.space_group_name_H-M   'P 1'
#
loop_
_entity.id
_entity.type
_entity.pdbx_description
1 polymer ?
#
loop_
_entity_poly.entity_id
_entity_poly.type
_entity_poly.pdbx_seq_one_letter_code
_entity_poly.pdbx_strand_id
1 'polypeptide(L)'
;MEQKPPPIVETPAEARARDGVEYARQFGVPVDEAIRRLAAQEESVAATDRIAETYRDRLAGIAIEHRPAYRIIVYLTGDTPVPTMAVWAGGMTVPILFRTGARVSRERVIWAMTWYQSAIRAALRRPPGMGLDPRTGELTVTIGTSDGAAGADVIKTRLEAIAGVPVQVRITDRIDKNLDIAGGARVEGTSPADGKRYVCTTGFTVSDGVRYGVTTAAHCLDALSYRDRQRGDLPLDFIAQWGWGYRDVQVNGSSEMPAPLFYADTAKTRLRPVTGQRGRAATRAGDFVCHRGERTGYSCALVELTDFAPAGDLCGGPCLPTWVTVSGPTCNGGDSGSPVFSGTTAFGMLKGGSYRRDGSCAFYFYMSVDYLPSEWSLLRTGPGGLTAGTTARGTRQILGAGDQAHSRSSRARVASLIASSISSAASLVDRLPIAMVRQLLASRDNR
;
A
#
# COMPACT_ATOMS: atom_id res chain seq x y z
N MET A 1 -7.84 -0.04 42.12
CA MET A 1 -7.52 0.16 40.69
C MET A 1 -8.83 0.14 39.93
N GLU A 2 -9.26 1.28 39.42
CA GLU A 2 -10.49 1.38 38.64
C GLU A 2 -10.30 0.64 37.33
N GLN A 3 -11.06 -0.40 37.06
CA GLN A 3 -10.99 -1.16 35.81
C GLN A 3 -11.47 -0.27 34.69
N LYS A 4 -10.58 0.04 33.77
CA LYS A 4 -10.89 0.80 32.56
C LYS A 4 -11.95 0.03 31.76
N PRO A 5 -13.03 0.66 31.28
CA PRO A 5 -14.08 -0.04 30.55
C PRO A 5 -13.50 -0.72 29.29
N PRO A 6 -14.10 -1.84 28.85
CA PRO A 6 -13.66 -2.52 27.64
C PRO A 6 -13.78 -1.61 26.42
N PRO A 7 -12.94 -1.80 25.38
CA PRO A 7 -13.04 -1.02 24.14
C PRO A 7 -14.40 -1.23 23.46
N ILE A 8 -14.94 -0.16 22.87
CA ILE A 8 -16.16 -0.21 22.07
C ILE A 8 -15.80 -0.67 20.66
N VAL A 9 -16.55 -1.62 20.11
CA VAL A 9 -16.42 -2.04 18.70
C VAL A 9 -17.32 -1.16 17.85
N GLU A 10 -16.74 -0.37 16.96
CA GLU A 10 -17.48 0.51 16.05
C GLU A 10 -18.05 -0.29 14.87
N THR A 11 -19.28 0.01 14.49
CA THR A 11 -19.87 -0.43 13.23
C THR A 11 -19.21 0.29 12.04
N PRO A 12 -19.32 -0.24 10.80
CA PRO A 12 -18.83 0.46 9.61
C PRO A 12 -19.39 1.89 9.44
N ALA A 13 -20.63 2.11 9.85
CA ALA A 13 -21.28 3.41 9.80
C ALA A 13 -20.66 4.39 10.82
N GLU A 14 -20.46 3.96 12.07
CA GLU A 14 -19.82 4.76 13.11
C GLU A 14 -18.36 5.07 12.77
N ALA A 15 -17.63 4.10 12.23
CA ALA A 15 -16.26 4.29 11.75
C ALA A 15 -16.18 5.37 10.65
N ARG A 16 -17.07 5.28 9.64
CA ARG A 16 -17.14 6.29 8.56
C ARG A 16 -17.56 7.66 9.08
N ALA A 17 -18.51 7.71 10.03
CA ALA A 17 -18.94 8.96 10.63
C ALA A 17 -17.79 9.67 11.37
N ARG A 18 -16.96 8.92 12.08
CA ARG A 18 -15.77 9.48 12.76
C ARG A 18 -14.71 10.00 11.78
N ASP A 19 -14.38 9.24 10.74
CA ASP A 19 -13.48 9.69 9.69
C ASP A 19 -14.08 10.91 8.98
N GLY A 20 -15.41 10.97 8.83
CA GLY A 20 -16.16 12.11 8.30
C GLY A 20 -16.01 13.38 9.12
N VAL A 21 -15.95 13.30 10.44
CA VAL A 21 -15.67 14.47 11.31
C VAL A 21 -14.28 15.02 11.03
N GLU A 22 -13.27 14.16 10.93
CA GLU A 22 -11.91 14.58 10.62
C GLU A 22 -11.80 15.15 9.20
N TYR A 23 -12.45 14.51 8.22
CA TYR A 23 -12.53 15.03 6.85
C TYR A 23 -13.21 16.41 6.81
N ALA A 24 -14.35 16.58 7.48
CA ALA A 24 -15.10 17.83 7.54
C ALA A 24 -14.22 18.97 8.10
N ARG A 25 -13.45 18.69 9.16
CA ARG A 25 -12.50 19.63 9.75
C ARG A 25 -11.41 20.06 8.76
N GLN A 26 -10.85 19.12 7.97
CA GLN A 26 -9.76 19.41 7.03
C GLN A 26 -10.24 20.15 5.78
N PHE A 27 -11.43 19.83 5.28
CA PHE A 27 -11.94 20.37 4.01
C PHE A 27 -12.95 21.50 4.16
N GLY A 28 -13.41 21.76 5.38
CA GLY A 28 -14.38 22.84 5.64
C GLY A 28 -15.77 22.56 5.05
N VAL A 29 -16.23 21.31 5.05
CA VAL A 29 -17.54 20.88 4.57
C VAL A 29 -18.39 20.36 5.73
N PRO A 30 -19.74 20.33 5.59
CA PRO A 30 -20.62 19.69 6.57
C PRO A 30 -20.27 18.20 6.78
N VAL A 31 -20.47 17.68 7.98
CA VAL A 31 -20.13 16.28 8.33
C VAL A 31 -20.90 15.28 7.47
N ASP A 32 -22.16 15.53 7.19
CA ASP A 32 -22.98 14.68 6.32
C ASP A 32 -22.46 14.63 4.88
N GLU A 33 -21.97 15.75 4.36
CA GLU A 33 -21.28 15.80 3.06
C GLU A 33 -19.94 15.05 3.12
N ALA A 34 -19.18 15.22 4.18
CA ALA A 34 -17.93 14.47 4.38
C ALA A 34 -18.17 12.96 4.35
N ILE A 35 -19.20 12.48 5.06
CA ILE A 35 -19.58 11.05 5.07
C ILE A 35 -19.96 10.57 3.67
N ARG A 36 -20.73 11.35 2.90
CA ARG A 36 -21.06 11.03 1.51
C ARG A 36 -19.83 10.97 0.61
N ARG A 37 -18.88 11.91 0.76
CA ARG A 37 -17.62 11.91 0.00
C ARG A 37 -16.75 10.70 0.30
N LEU A 38 -16.66 10.30 1.57
CA LEU A 38 -15.94 9.07 1.97
C LEU A 38 -16.62 7.81 1.43
N ALA A 39 -17.95 7.76 1.40
CA ALA A 39 -18.68 6.68 0.76
C ALA A 39 -18.44 6.67 -0.76
N ALA A 40 -18.47 7.85 -1.41
CA ALA A 40 -18.21 7.98 -2.84
C ALA A 40 -16.80 7.52 -3.23
N GLN A 41 -15.78 7.77 -2.41
CA GLN A 41 -14.43 7.27 -2.59
C GLN A 41 -14.41 5.74 -2.69
N GLU A 42 -15.15 5.04 -1.84
CA GLU A 42 -15.26 3.58 -1.86
C GLU A 42 -16.07 3.07 -3.07
N GLU A 43 -17.24 3.62 -3.27
CA GLU A 43 -18.21 3.14 -4.26
C GLU A 43 -17.82 3.45 -5.70
N SER A 44 -16.97 4.45 -5.94
CA SER A 44 -16.49 4.81 -7.28
C SER A 44 -15.36 3.92 -7.82
N VAL A 45 -14.77 3.06 -6.98
CA VAL A 45 -13.60 2.23 -7.38
C VAL A 45 -13.91 1.39 -8.61
N ALA A 46 -15.01 0.65 -8.63
CA ALA A 46 -15.36 -0.21 -9.75
C ALA A 46 -15.56 0.56 -11.09
N ALA A 47 -16.04 1.81 -11.03
CA ALA A 47 -16.14 2.66 -12.21
C ALA A 47 -14.77 3.14 -12.68
N THR A 48 -13.91 3.58 -11.76
CA THR A 48 -12.54 4.02 -12.09
C THR A 48 -11.65 2.89 -12.56
N ASP A 49 -11.85 1.67 -12.08
CA ASP A 49 -11.11 0.48 -12.55
C ASP A 49 -11.50 0.15 -14.02
N ARG A 50 -12.78 0.21 -14.36
CA ARG A 50 -13.22 0.06 -15.76
C ARG A 50 -12.65 1.13 -16.68
N ILE A 51 -12.58 2.37 -16.21
CA ILE A 51 -11.95 3.47 -16.95
C ILE A 51 -10.46 3.21 -17.12
N ALA A 52 -9.76 2.80 -16.07
CA ALA A 52 -8.35 2.47 -16.13
C ALA A 52 -8.05 1.37 -17.15
N GLU A 53 -8.89 0.34 -17.21
CA GLU A 53 -8.76 -0.73 -18.21
C GLU A 53 -9.09 -0.25 -19.64
N THR A 54 -10.18 0.53 -19.80
CA THR A 54 -10.59 1.05 -21.10
C THR A 54 -9.52 1.94 -21.74
N TYR A 55 -8.85 2.75 -20.93
CA TYR A 55 -7.85 3.73 -21.39
C TYR A 55 -6.42 3.33 -21.02
N ARG A 56 -6.15 2.05 -20.76
CA ARG A 56 -4.86 1.53 -20.27
C ARG A 56 -3.67 2.14 -20.99
N ASP A 57 -3.66 2.11 -22.34
CA ASP A 57 -2.55 2.59 -23.17
C ASP A 57 -2.33 4.11 -23.09
N ARG A 58 -3.37 4.85 -22.73
CA ARG A 58 -3.37 6.30 -22.62
C ARG A 58 -3.35 6.81 -21.19
N LEU A 59 -3.62 5.95 -20.22
CA LEU A 59 -3.78 6.35 -18.83
C LEU A 59 -2.47 6.90 -18.25
N ALA A 60 -2.48 8.16 -17.85
CA ALA A 60 -1.40 8.79 -17.09
C ALA A 60 -1.66 8.73 -15.57
N GLY A 61 -2.94 8.85 -15.15
CA GLY A 61 -3.32 8.71 -13.76
C GLY A 61 -4.79 8.97 -13.50
N ILE A 62 -5.23 8.62 -12.30
CA ILE A 62 -6.57 8.93 -11.77
C ILE A 62 -6.39 9.55 -10.38
N ALA A 63 -7.04 10.67 -10.12
CA ALA A 63 -6.98 11.35 -8.83
C ALA A 63 -8.33 11.89 -8.40
N ILE A 64 -8.56 11.97 -7.09
CA ILE A 64 -9.72 12.61 -6.50
C ILE A 64 -9.35 14.07 -6.16
N GLU A 65 -10.13 15.00 -6.64
CA GLU A 65 -10.07 16.41 -6.25
C GLU A 65 -11.17 16.71 -5.22
N HIS A 66 -10.78 17.27 -4.09
CA HIS A 66 -11.69 17.62 -3.00
C HIS A 66 -12.11 19.11 -3.02
N ARG A 67 -11.34 19.95 -3.68
CA ARG A 67 -11.57 21.39 -3.82
C ARG A 67 -11.35 21.83 -5.26
N PRO A 68 -12.11 22.83 -5.79
CA PRO A 68 -13.22 23.53 -5.15
C PRO A 68 -14.50 22.67 -5.01
N ALA A 69 -14.59 21.55 -5.76
CA ALA A 69 -15.68 20.57 -5.70
C ALA A 69 -15.12 19.16 -5.69
N TYR A 70 -15.87 18.22 -5.08
CA TYR A 70 -15.52 16.82 -5.10
C TYR A 70 -15.75 16.22 -6.49
N ARG A 71 -14.70 15.67 -7.10
CA ARG A 71 -14.75 15.07 -8.44
C ARG A 71 -13.57 14.14 -8.68
N ILE A 72 -13.69 13.27 -9.66
CA ILE A 72 -12.62 12.38 -10.11
C ILE A 72 -12.04 12.96 -11.40
N ILE A 73 -10.72 13.02 -11.50
CA ILE A 73 -10.00 13.44 -12.70
C ILE A 73 -9.22 12.24 -13.25
N VAL A 74 -9.42 11.98 -14.54
CA VAL A 74 -8.68 10.99 -15.32
C VAL A 74 -7.74 11.71 -16.26
N TYR A 75 -6.45 11.46 -16.14
CA TYR A 75 -5.42 12.06 -16.98
C TYR A 75 -5.02 11.08 -18.09
N LEU A 76 -5.07 11.53 -19.33
CA LEU A 76 -4.81 10.72 -20.51
C LEU A 76 -3.74 11.34 -21.40
N THR A 77 -2.93 10.52 -22.03
CA THR A 77 -2.01 10.94 -23.09
C THR A 77 -2.75 11.22 -24.40
N GLY A 78 -2.09 11.96 -25.30
CA GLY A 78 -2.67 12.38 -26.59
C GLY A 78 -3.77 13.43 -26.43
N ASP A 79 -4.25 13.96 -27.54
CA ASP A 79 -5.14 15.11 -27.56
C ASP A 79 -6.59 14.75 -27.84
N THR A 80 -6.89 13.47 -28.16
CA THR A 80 -8.26 13.01 -28.41
C THR A 80 -9.12 13.21 -27.18
N PRO A 81 -10.11 14.12 -27.20
CA PRO A 81 -10.93 14.40 -26.05
C PRO A 81 -11.84 13.22 -25.71
N VAL A 82 -12.14 13.09 -24.43
CA VAL A 82 -13.11 12.11 -23.91
C VAL A 82 -14.20 12.88 -23.18
N PRO A 83 -15.49 12.60 -23.46
CA PRO A 83 -16.60 13.27 -22.80
C PRO A 83 -16.58 13.04 -21.28
N THR A 84 -16.99 14.06 -20.54
CA THR A 84 -17.20 13.96 -19.10
C THR A 84 -18.25 12.89 -18.81
N MET A 85 -17.99 12.08 -17.80
CA MET A 85 -18.89 11.06 -17.26
C MET A 85 -19.32 11.43 -15.85
N ALA A 86 -20.24 10.68 -15.29
CA ALA A 86 -20.60 10.75 -13.90
C ALA A 86 -20.89 9.36 -13.36
N VAL A 87 -20.66 9.17 -12.07
CA VAL A 87 -21.01 7.95 -11.34
C VAL A 87 -21.88 8.33 -10.14
N TRP A 88 -22.89 7.53 -9.86
CA TRP A 88 -23.62 7.61 -8.61
C TRP A 88 -22.86 6.85 -7.54
N ALA A 89 -22.38 7.55 -6.53
CA ALA A 89 -21.59 7.00 -5.46
C ALA A 89 -21.75 7.85 -4.19
N GLY A 90 -21.79 7.22 -3.02
CA GLY A 90 -21.96 7.90 -1.74
C GLY A 90 -23.28 8.70 -1.62
N GLY A 91 -24.33 8.30 -2.34
CA GLY A 91 -25.59 9.04 -2.37
C GLY A 91 -25.50 10.39 -3.10
N MET A 92 -24.51 10.56 -3.98
CA MET A 92 -24.31 11.78 -4.77
C MET A 92 -23.83 11.48 -6.19
N THR A 93 -24.09 12.39 -7.12
CA THR A 93 -23.50 12.32 -8.47
C THR A 93 -22.08 12.85 -8.43
N VAL A 94 -21.10 11.98 -8.70
CA VAL A 94 -19.68 12.34 -8.75
C VAL A 94 -19.25 12.52 -10.20
N PRO A 95 -18.85 13.73 -10.61
CA PRO A 95 -18.32 13.97 -11.95
C PRO A 95 -16.97 13.27 -12.15
N ILE A 96 -16.78 12.69 -13.34
CA ILE A 96 -15.50 12.12 -13.80
C ILE A 96 -15.08 12.92 -15.04
N LEU A 97 -14.06 13.74 -14.85
CA LEU A 97 -13.55 14.61 -15.92
C LEU A 97 -12.30 13.98 -16.53
N PHE A 98 -12.17 14.06 -17.84
CA PHE A 98 -11.00 13.61 -18.56
C PHE A 98 -10.14 14.81 -18.97
N ARG A 99 -8.86 14.78 -18.59
CA ARG A 99 -7.86 15.76 -19.00
C ARG A 99 -6.87 15.05 -19.93
N THR A 100 -6.83 15.47 -21.18
CA THR A 100 -5.91 14.97 -22.21
C THR A 100 -4.62 15.78 -22.24
N GLY A 101 -3.62 15.34 -23.03
CA GLY A 101 -2.35 16.04 -23.18
C GLY A 101 -1.29 15.66 -22.14
N ALA A 102 -1.51 14.63 -21.31
CA ALA A 102 -0.44 14.08 -20.48
C ALA A 102 0.72 13.57 -21.37
N ARG A 103 1.97 13.84 -20.97
CA ARG A 103 3.14 13.60 -21.80
C ARG A 103 3.51 12.13 -21.93
N VAL A 104 3.10 11.30 -20.95
CA VAL A 104 3.50 9.89 -20.88
C VAL A 104 2.45 9.08 -20.12
N SER A 105 2.31 7.79 -20.46
CA SER A 105 1.39 6.89 -19.74
C SER A 105 1.99 6.40 -18.42
N ARG A 106 1.11 6.06 -17.49
CA ARG A 106 1.47 5.48 -16.18
C ARG A 106 2.38 4.27 -16.32
N GLU A 107 2.07 3.34 -17.22
CA GLU A 107 2.87 2.14 -17.43
C GLU A 107 4.31 2.47 -17.85
N ARG A 108 4.49 3.48 -18.72
CA ARG A 108 5.81 3.91 -19.16
C ARG A 108 6.62 4.52 -18.02
N VAL A 109 6.02 5.29 -17.13
CA VAL A 109 6.72 5.86 -15.97
C VAL A 109 7.12 4.75 -14.98
N ILE A 110 6.22 3.82 -14.69
CA ILE A 110 6.52 2.68 -13.79
C ILE A 110 7.65 1.83 -14.38
N TRP A 111 7.59 1.57 -15.69
CA TRP A 111 8.67 0.87 -16.39
C TRP A 111 9.99 1.61 -16.23
N ALA A 112 10.03 2.93 -16.47
CA ALA A 112 11.22 3.75 -16.33
C ALA A 112 11.78 3.73 -14.89
N MET A 113 10.93 3.86 -13.88
CA MET A 113 11.34 3.74 -12.48
C MET A 113 11.99 2.40 -12.17
N THR A 114 11.45 1.31 -12.71
CA THR A 114 11.97 -0.03 -12.45
C THR A 114 13.31 -0.27 -13.14
N TRP A 115 13.41 0.05 -14.43
CA TRP A 115 14.59 -0.26 -15.24
C TRP A 115 15.75 0.70 -15.03
N TYR A 116 15.48 2.00 -14.84
CA TYR A 116 16.51 3.01 -14.69
C TYR A 116 16.79 3.41 -13.24
N GLN A 117 16.21 2.73 -12.25
CA GLN A 117 16.40 3.04 -10.84
C GLN A 117 17.89 3.13 -10.47
N SER A 118 18.69 2.13 -10.85
CA SER A 118 20.12 2.10 -10.53
C SER A 118 20.89 3.25 -11.21
N ALA A 119 20.56 3.58 -12.46
CA ALA A 119 21.21 4.68 -13.20
C ALA A 119 20.82 6.05 -12.59
N ILE A 120 19.56 6.22 -12.21
CA ILE A 120 19.09 7.44 -11.51
C ILE A 120 19.80 7.57 -10.16
N ARG A 121 19.93 6.50 -9.38
CA ARG A 121 20.66 6.48 -8.10
C ARG A 121 22.13 6.84 -8.27
N ALA A 122 22.80 6.29 -9.30
CA ALA A 122 24.21 6.56 -9.59
C ALA A 122 24.48 8.01 -10.05
N ALA A 123 23.47 8.70 -10.58
CA ALA A 123 23.57 10.10 -11.01
C ALA A 123 23.48 11.09 -9.85
N LEU A 124 23.18 10.62 -8.62
CA LEU A 124 22.95 11.44 -7.43
C LEU A 124 23.90 11.01 -6.30
N ARG A 125 24.21 11.97 -5.41
CA ARG A 125 25.07 11.70 -4.23
C ARG A 125 24.40 10.84 -3.19
N ARG A 126 23.07 10.97 -3.07
CA ARG A 126 22.23 10.17 -2.15
C ARG A 126 21.14 9.44 -2.93
N PRO A 127 20.74 8.25 -2.49
CA PRO A 127 19.62 7.56 -3.10
C PRO A 127 18.34 8.41 -3.03
N PRO A 128 17.67 8.68 -4.18
CA PRO A 128 16.45 9.48 -4.21
C PRO A 128 15.23 8.66 -3.82
N GLY A 129 14.18 9.33 -3.36
CA GLY A 129 12.82 8.81 -3.41
C GLY A 129 12.24 9.01 -4.82
N MET A 130 11.50 8.04 -5.34
CA MET A 130 10.89 8.11 -6.66
C MET A 130 9.43 7.68 -6.62
N GLY A 131 8.58 8.35 -7.39
CA GLY A 131 7.16 8.02 -7.48
C GLY A 131 6.49 8.62 -8.70
N LEU A 132 5.41 8.02 -9.15
CA LEU A 132 4.54 8.60 -10.18
C LEU A 132 3.55 9.57 -9.51
N ASP A 133 3.49 10.81 -9.99
CA ASP A 133 2.39 11.71 -9.62
C ASP A 133 1.21 11.46 -10.58
N PRO A 134 0.11 10.87 -10.11
CA PRO A 134 -1.03 10.55 -10.96
C PRO A 134 -1.82 11.80 -11.42
N ARG A 135 -1.49 13.00 -10.92
CA ARG A 135 -2.11 14.27 -11.34
C ARG A 135 -1.40 14.89 -12.55
N THR A 136 -0.12 14.61 -12.71
CA THR A 136 0.69 15.13 -13.84
C THR A 136 1.10 14.04 -14.81
N GLY A 137 1.11 12.78 -14.38
CA GLY A 137 1.66 11.65 -15.14
C GLY A 137 3.20 11.67 -15.21
N GLU A 138 3.88 12.44 -14.33
CA GLU A 138 5.33 12.60 -14.36
C GLU A 138 6.02 11.74 -13.29
N LEU A 139 7.27 11.38 -13.55
CA LEU A 139 8.14 10.77 -12.54
C LEU A 139 8.59 11.83 -11.55
N THR A 140 8.08 11.80 -10.33
CA THR A 140 8.57 12.62 -9.23
C THR A 140 9.83 11.99 -8.64
N VAL A 141 10.94 12.75 -8.62
CA VAL A 141 12.20 12.35 -7.98
C VAL A 141 12.49 13.30 -6.84
N THR A 142 12.50 12.76 -5.62
CA THR A 142 12.79 13.52 -4.39
C THR A 142 14.28 13.35 -4.04
N ILE A 143 15.01 14.46 -3.99
CA ILE A 143 16.45 14.50 -3.75
C ILE A 143 16.80 15.36 -2.54
N GLY A 144 17.97 15.13 -1.98
CA GLY A 144 18.49 15.96 -0.88
C GLY A 144 19.02 17.31 -1.37
N THR A 145 19.12 18.27 -0.45
CA THR A 145 19.65 19.63 -0.74
C THR A 145 21.08 19.62 -1.28
N SER A 146 21.89 18.62 -0.92
CA SER A 146 23.26 18.46 -1.44
C SER A 146 23.30 18.15 -2.93
N ASP A 147 22.31 17.42 -3.46
CA ASP A 147 22.15 17.16 -4.89
C ASP A 147 21.48 18.35 -5.59
N GLY A 148 20.55 19.02 -4.89
CA GLY A 148 19.83 20.19 -5.39
C GLY A 148 20.68 21.44 -5.58
N ALA A 149 21.93 21.47 -5.09
CA ALA A 149 22.82 22.61 -5.21
C ALA A 149 23.16 23.01 -6.66
N ALA A 150 23.07 22.07 -7.61
CA ALA A 150 23.26 22.35 -9.03
C ALA A 150 22.04 23.03 -9.70
N GLY A 151 20.94 23.19 -8.99
CA GLY A 151 19.65 23.69 -9.51
C GLY A 151 18.72 22.55 -9.97
N ALA A 152 17.44 22.73 -9.65
CA ALA A 152 16.41 21.71 -9.95
C ALA A 152 16.31 21.40 -11.45
N ASP A 153 16.39 22.39 -12.31
CA ASP A 153 16.25 22.23 -13.77
C ASP A 153 17.42 21.45 -14.40
N VAL A 154 18.65 21.66 -13.92
CA VAL A 154 19.84 20.92 -14.37
C VAL A 154 19.69 19.44 -14.03
N ILE A 155 19.26 19.15 -12.81
CA ILE A 155 19.04 17.78 -12.36
C ILE A 155 17.87 17.15 -13.10
N LYS A 156 16.76 17.87 -13.25
CA LYS A 156 15.60 17.44 -14.03
C LYS A 156 16.02 16.98 -15.43
N THR A 157 16.74 17.85 -16.18
CA THR A 157 17.19 17.52 -17.55
C THR A 157 18.05 16.26 -17.58
N ARG A 158 18.99 16.11 -16.61
CA ARG A 158 19.81 14.91 -16.49
C ARG A 158 18.98 13.67 -16.23
N LEU A 159 18.04 13.73 -15.31
CA LEU A 159 17.20 12.59 -14.93
C LEU A 159 16.21 12.22 -16.04
N GLU A 160 15.66 13.20 -16.77
CA GLU A 160 14.85 12.96 -17.96
C GLU A 160 15.62 12.24 -19.04
N ALA A 161 16.88 12.63 -19.28
CA ALA A 161 17.76 11.95 -20.23
C ALA A 161 18.04 10.48 -19.83
N ILE A 162 18.15 10.18 -18.55
CA ILE A 162 18.36 8.81 -18.05
C ILE A 162 17.06 8.01 -18.12
N ALA A 163 15.96 8.56 -17.60
CA ALA A 163 14.70 7.84 -17.45
C ALA A 163 13.90 7.72 -18.75
N GLY A 164 14.11 8.63 -19.71
CA GLY A 164 13.36 8.70 -20.96
C GLY A 164 11.87 9.01 -20.75
N VAL A 165 11.53 9.67 -19.63
CA VAL A 165 10.19 10.13 -19.29
C VAL A 165 10.27 11.49 -18.60
N PRO A 166 9.17 12.28 -18.61
CA PRO A 166 9.14 13.57 -17.90
C PRO A 166 9.40 13.40 -16.41
N VAL A 167 10.24 14.27 -15.85
CA VAL A 167 10.65 14.23 -14.44
C VAL A 167 10.25 15.53 -13.74
N GLN A 168 9.68 15.42 -12.57
CA GLN A 168 9.54 16.50 -11.59
C GLN A 168 10.55 16.28 -10.46
N VAL A 169 11.43 17.25 -10.23
CA VAL A 169 12.41 17.19 -9.13
C VAL A 169 11.86 17.92 -7.92
N ARG A 170 11.82 17.23 -6.78
CA ARG A 170 11.51 17.81 -5.47
C ARG A 170 12.76 17.82 -4.61
N ILE A 171 13.27 19.00 -4.29
CA ILE A 171 14.41 19.14 -3.39
C ILE A 171 13.90 19.20 -1.96
N THR A 172 14.46 18.38 -1.09
CA THR A 172 14.05 18.28 0.30
C THR A 172 15.26 18.03 1.20
N ASP A 173 15.17 18.47 2.44
CA ASP A 173 16.10 18.15 3.52
C ASP A 173 15.67 16.91 4.32
N ARG A 174 14.68 16.19 3.80
CA ARG A 174 14.09 15.01 4.44
C ARG A 174 15.05 13.82 4.39
N ILE A 175 14.90 12.95 5.36
CA ILE A 175 15.59 11.65 5.44
C ILE A 175 14.52 10.59 5.53
N ASP A 176 14.49 9.69 4.53
CA ASP A 176 13.62 8.53 4.57
C ASP A 176 14.28 7.47 5.47
N LYS A 177 13.51 6.95 6.42
CA LYS A 177 13.94 5.88 7.33
C LYS A 177 12.75 5.02 7.72
N ASN A 178 13.04 3.79 8.13
CA ASN A 178 12.04 2.96 8.79
C ASN A 178 11.60 3.61 10.09
N LEU A 179 10.33 3.45 10.43
CA LEU A 179 9.83 3.89 11.72
C LEU A 179 10.28 2.91 12.79
N ASP A 180 10.99 3.42 13.80
CA ASP A 180 11.34 2.63 14.97
C ASP A 180 10.12 2.53 15.89
N ILE A 181 9.49 1.50 15.86
CA ILE A 181 8.77 0.57 16.71
C ILE A 181 7.76 1.11 17.74
N ALA A 182 6.49 0.96 17.53
CA ALA A 182 5.40 0.63 18.46
C ALA A 182 4.04 0.61 17.78
N GLY A 183 3.15 -0.10 18.22
CA GLY A 183 2.07 -0.64 17.68
C GLY A 183 0.64 -0.14 17.58
N GLY A 184 -0.26 -0.55 16.64
CA GLY A 184 -1.72 -0.43 16.65
C GLY A 184 -2.35 -1.10 17.86
N ALA A 185 -1.91 -2.24 18.21
CA ALA A 185 -1.68 -2.60 19.61
C ALA A 185 -0.15 -2.63 19.80
N ARG A 186 0.33 -2.35 20.96
CA ARG A 186 1.77 -2.34 21.26
C ARG A 186 2.33 -3.74 21.22
N VAL A 187 3.35 -3.97 20.42
CA VAL A 187 4.24 -5.13 20.53
C VAL A 187 5.63 -4.63 20.82
N GLU A 188 6.35 -5.28 21.70
CA GLU A 188 7.70 -4.87 22.07
C GLU A 188 8.63 -6.07 22.26
N GLY A 189 9.91 -5.85 22.01
CA GLY A 189 10.97 -6.82 22.21
C GLY A 189 12.24 -6.16 22.66
N THR A 190 13.20 -6.96 23.12
CA THR A 190 14.55 -6.48 23.48
C THR A 190 15.53 -6.98 22.42
N SER A 191 16.24 -6.07 21.79
CA SER A 191 17.24 -6.41 20.79
C SER A 191 18.42 -7.12 21.44
N PRO A 192 18.80 -8.31 20.95
CA PRO A 192 19.98 -8.99 21.43
C PRO A 192 21.30 -8.29 21.04
N ALA A 193 21.25 -7.40 20.03
CA ALA A 193 22.44 -6.73 19.54
C ALA A 193 22.89 -5.55 20.42
N ASP A 194 21.96 -4.83 21.05
CA ASP A 194 22.26 -3.61 21.83
C ASP A 194 21.56 -3.55 23.20
N GLY A 195 20.79 -4.58 23.55
CA GLY A 195 20.05 -4.67 24.81
C GLY A 195 18.90 -3.66 24.95
N LYS A 196 18.61 -2.87 23.91
CA LYS A 196 17.58 -1.86 23.97
C LYS A 196 16.19 -2.46 23.72
N ARG A 197 15.23 -1.87 24.37
CA ARG A 197 13.81 -2.17 24.13
C ARG A 197 13.32 -1.45 22.89
N TYR A 198 12.78 -2.24 22.00
CA TYR A 198 12.16 -1.81 20.77
C TYR A 198 10.68 -2.19 20.79
N VAL A 199 9.86 -1.35 20.18
CA VAL A 199 8.39 -1.44 20.24
C VAL A 199 7.81 -1.35 18.83
N CYS A 200 6.85 -2.18 18.41
CA CYS A 200 6.19 -2.18 17.08
C CYS A 200 4.66 -2.13 17.15
N THR A 201 4.05 -1.95 15.97
CA THR A 201 2.60 -1.92 15.78
C THR A 201 2.07 -3.22 15.22
N THR A 202 1.07 -3.81 15.86
CA THR A 202 0.25 -4.79 15.15
C THR A 202 -0.53 -4.12 14.03
N GLY A 203 -0.58 -4.76 12.87
CA GLY A 203 -1.40 -4.33 11.74
C GLY A 203 -2.79 -4.96 11.82
N PHE A 204 -3.03 -5.95 10.98
CA PHE A 204 -4.30 -6.66 10.93
C PHE A 204 -4.13 -8.12 11.37
N THR A 205 -5.24 -8.73 11.76
CA THR A 205 -5.29 -10.16 12.02
C THR A 205 -5.43 -10.93 10.71
N VAL A 206 -4.73 -12.07 10.62
CA VAL A 206 -4.59 -12.86 9.40
C VAL A 206 -4.75 -14.36 9.68
N SER A 207 -5.02 -15.14 8.62
CA SER A 207 -5.03 -16.60 8.66
C SER A 207 -4.46 -17.18 7.36
N ASP A 208 -3.79 -18.33 7.46
CA ASP A 208 -3.40 -19.16 6.31
C ASP A 208 -4.39 -20.34 6.09
N GLY A 209 -5.51 -20.33 6.80
CA GLY A 209 -6.53 -21.38 6.78
C GLY A 209 -6.34 -22.46 7.86
N VAL A 210 -5.17 -22.52 8.49
CA VAL A 210 -4.83 -23.47 9.57
C VAL A 210 -4.41 -22.71 10.83
N ARG A 211 -3.56 -21.71 10.67
CA ARG A 211 -3.02 -20.88 11.76
C ARG A 211 -3.64 -19.49 11.70
N TYR A 212 -3.63 -18.85 12.85
CA TYR A 212 -4.03 -17.48 13.01
C TYR A 212 -2.87 -16.64 13.50
N GLY A 213 -2.85 -15.38 13.14
CA GLY A 213 -1.80 -14.47 13.58
C GLY A 213 -2.19 -13.01 13.47
N VAL A 214 -1.27 -12.19 13.90
CA VAL A 214 -1.32 -10.73 13.76
C VAL A 214 -0.11 -10.26 12.98
N THR A 215 -0.30 -9.32 12.07
CA THR A 215 0.80 -8.75 11.29
C THR A 215 1.50 -7.64 12.06
N THR A 216 2.78 -7.42 11.74
CA THR A 216 3.54 -6.19 12.01
C THR A 216 4.54 -5.97 10.88
N ALA A 217 5.41 -4.95 10.96
CA ALA A 217 6.43 -4.74 9.93
C ALA A 217 7.58 -5.76 10.04
N ALA A 218 8.14 -6.21 8.92
CA ALA A 218 9.23 -7.19 8.92
C ALA A 218 10.54 -6.66 9.52
N HIS A 219 10.75 -5.35 9.52
CA HIS A 219 11.93 -4.75 10.16
C HIS A 219 11.80 -4.62 11.69
N CYS A 220 10.70 -5.10 12.28
CA CYS A 220 10.56 -5.25 13.72
C CYS A 220 11.36 -6.45 14.23
N LEU A 221 11.55 -6.56 15.54
CA LEU A 221 12.22 -7.72 16.14
C LEU A 221 11.37 -8.99 15.97
N ASP A 222 12.04 -10.14 15.85
CA ASP A 222 11.35 -11.43 15.75
C ASP A 222 10.70 -11.83 17.07
N ALA A 223 11.40 -11.61 18.18
CA ALA A 223 10.89 -11.90 19.52
C ALA A 223 10.09 -10.69 20.06
N LEU A 224 8.78 -10.78 19.96
CA LEU A 224 7.86 -9.74 20.38
C LEU A 224 6.88 -10.23 21.44
N SER A 225 6.48 -9.32 22.33
CA SER A 225 5.38 -9.51 23.27
C SER A 225 4.28 -8.50 22.94
N TYR A 226 3.04 -8.97 22.87
CA TYR A 226 1.86 -8.13 22.73
C TYR A 226 1.48 -7.56 24.09
N ARG A 227 1.31 -6.25 24.19
CA ARG A 227 0.87 -5.61 25.43
C ARG A 227 -0.63 -5.51 25.48
N ASP A 228 -1.24 -6.50 26.13
CA ASP A 228 -2.66 -6.49 26.44
C ASP A 228 -2.94 -5.61 27.66
N ARG A 229 -4.07 -4.88 27.63
CA ARG A 229 -4.46 -3.98 28.73
C ARG A 229 -4.93 -4.69 29.99
N GLN A 230 -5.42 -5.90 29.86
CA GLN A 230 -6.01 -6.68 30.94
C GLN A 230 -5.09 -7.81 31.40
N ARG A 231 -4.37 -8.45 30.46
CA ARG A 231 -3.55 -9.64 30.68
C ARG A 231 -2.06 -9.34 30.82
N GLY A 232 -1.64 -8.10 30.58
CA GLY A 232 -0.22 -7.71 30.59
C GLY A 232 0.51 -8.09 29.28
N ASP A 233 1.78 -8.49 29.40
CA ASP A 233 2.60 -8.83 28.24
C ASP A 233 2.39 -10.29 27.84
N LEU A 234 1.87 -10.51 26.62
CA LEU A 234 1.66 -11.84 26.03
C LEU A 234 2.73 -12.08 24.98
N PRO A 235 3.63 -13.07 25.17
CA PRO A 235 4.60 -13.45 24.15
C PRO A 235 3.87 -13.83 22.85
N LEU A 236 4.43 -13.41 21.71
CA LEU A 236 3.94 -13.79 20.39
C LEU A 236 4.89 -14.82 19.76
N ASP A 237 4.32 -15.83 19.14
CA ASP A 237 5.09 -16.84 18.41
C ASP A 237 5.45 -16.31 17.03
N PHE A 238 6.73 -16.04 16.79
CA PHE A 238 7.21 -15.66 15.45
C PHE A 238 6.94 -16.78 14.45
N ILE A 239 6.22 -16.48 13.37
CA ILE A 239 5.94 -17.45 12.31
C ILE A 239 6.89 -17.24 11.14
N ALA A 240 6.91 -16.05 10.55
CA ALA A 240 7.78 -15.70 9.43
C ALA A 240 7.73 -14.19 9.15
N GLN A 241 8.72 -13.71 8.38
CA GLN A 241 8.77 -12.35 7.90
C GLN A 241 9.16 -12.28 6.41
N TRP A 242 8.68 -11.22 5.74
CA TRP A 242 8.93 -10.93 4.33
C TRP A 242 9.26 -9.43 4.22
N GLY A 243 10.57 -9.12 4.18
CA GLY A 243 11.09 -7.74 4.29
C GLY A 243 11.78 -7.19 3.05
N TRP A 244 11.58 -7.79 1.84
CA TRP A 244 12.40 -7.52 0.68
C TRP A 244 11.65 -6.81 -0.45
N GLY A 245 12.33 -5.87 -1.11
CA GLY A 245 11.88 -5.23 -2.34
C GLY A 245 10.55 -4.48 -2.22
N TYR A 246 9.46 -5.19 -2.16
CA TYR A 246 8.09 -4.66 -2.15
C TYR A 246 7.28 -5.07 -0.91
N ARG A 247 7.87 -5.83 0.00
CA ARG A 247 7.22 -6.32 1.23
C ARG A 247 7.90 -5.80 2.47
N ASP A 248 7.11 -5.65 3.52
CA ASP A 248 7.59 -5.37 4.88
C ASP A 248 6.53 -5.85 5.86
N VAL A 249 6.37 -7.15 5.95
CA VAL A 249 5.37 -7.78 6.81
C VAL A 249 5.98 -8.96 7.55
N GLN A 250 5.66 -9.04 8.82
CA GLN A 250 5.92 -10.15 9.72
C GLN A 250 4.59 -10.67 10.25
N VAL A 251 4.46 -11.99 10.37
CA VAL A 251 3.30 -12.63 10.99
C VAL A 251 3.73 -13.29 12.28
N ASN A 252 3.02 -12.97 13.36
CA ASN A 252 3.21 -13.53 14.67
C ASN A 252 1.96 -14.32 15.04
N GLY A 253 2.15 -15.54 15.51
CA GLY A 253 1.10 -16.49 15.86
C GLY A 253 0.27 -16.05 17.04
N SER A 254 -0.99 -16.45 17.02
CA SER A 254 -1.93 -16.38 18.13
C SER A 254 -2.40 -17.79 18.46
N SER A 255 -2.36 -18.16 19.72
CA SER A 255 -2.85 -19.46 20.21
C SER A 255 -4.37 -19.63 20.06
N GLU A 256 -5.08 -18.52 19.96
CA GLU A 256 -6.53 -18.47 19.74
C GLU A 256 -6.81 -17.70 18.44
N MET A 257 -7.98 -17.97 17.81
CA MET A 257 -8.42 -17.22 16.65
C MET A 257 -8.73 -15.77 17.06
N PRO A 258 -7.92 -14.79 16.60
CA PRO A 258 -8.15 -13.40 16.96
C PRO A 258 -9.37 -12.86 16.21
N ALA A 259 -10.12 -11.97 16.85
CA ALA A 259 -11.16 -11.23 16.14
C ALA A 259 -10.56 -10.33 15.04
N PRO A 260 -11.26 -10.13 13.91
CA PRO A 260 -10.81 -9.25 12.84
C PRO A 260 -10.98 -7.77 13.21
N LEU A 261 -10.35 -7.36 14.30
CA LEU A 261 -10.51 -6.05 14.91
C LEU A 261 -9.17 -5.31 14.97
N PHE A 262 -9.20 -3.98 14.85
CA PHE A 262 -8.05 -3.10 15.06
C PHE A 262 -8.47 -1.85 15.83
N TYR A 263 -7.57 -1.29 16.63
CA TYR A 263 -7.79 -0.02 17.29
C TYR A 263 -7.79 1.12 16.28
N ALA A 264 -8.74 2.05 16.44
CA ALA A 264 -8.95 3.17 15.53
C ALA A 264 -9.07 4.54 16.23
N ASP A 265 -8.56 4.63 17.47
CA ASP A 265 -8.45 5.89 18.19
C ASP A 265 -7.14 5.93 18.99
N THR A 266 -6.67 7.12 19.31
CA THR A 266 -5.41 7.32 20.03
C THR A 266 -5.45 6.69 21.43
N ALA A 267 -6.60 6.73 22.10
CA ALA A 267 -6.75 6.22 23.45
C ALA A 267 -6.91 4.69 23.54
N LYS A 268 -7.01 3.98 22.40
CA LYS A 268 -7.31 2.54 22.32
C LYS A 268 -8.60 2.17 23.05
N THR A 269 -9.64 2.95 22.86
CA THR A 269 -10.97 2.70 23.45
C THR A 269 -11.97 2.24 22.41
N ARG A 270 -11.62 2.34 21.11
CA ARG A 270 -12.48 1.98 19.99
C ARG A 270 -11.81 1.00 19.06
N LEU A 271 -12.52 -0.07 18.76
CA LEU A 271 -12.14 -1.09 17.80
C LEU A 271 -13.02 -0.99 16.55
N ARG A 272 -12.43 -1.28 15.39
CA ARG A 272 -13.16 -1.42 14.14
C ARG A 272 -12.98 -2.82 13.58
N PRO A 273 -14.04 -3.42 13.03
CA PRO A 273 -13.92 -4.67 12.30
C PRO A 273 -13.30 -4.41 10.93
N VAL A 274 -12.51 -5.36 10.43
CA VAL A 274 -12.14 -5.39 9.01
C VAL A 274 -13.31 -5.99 8.25
N THR A 275 -13.97 -5.20 7.39
CA THR A 275 -15.10 -5.66 6.57
C THR A 275 -14.73 -5.75 5.09
N GLY A 276 -13.66 -5.10 4.67
CA GLY A 276 -13.16 -5.07 3.30
C GLY A 276 -11.67 -4.78 3.23
N GLN A 277 -11.14 -4.87 2.03
CA GLN A 277 -9.77 -4.45 1.73
C GLN A 277 -9.73 -3.71 0.40
N ARG A 278 -8.78 -2.78 0.28
CA ARG A 278 -8.50 -2.08 -0.96
C ARG A 278 -7.03 -2.20 -1.29
N GLY A 279 -6.74 -2.84 -2.42
CA GLY A 279 -5.40 -3.01 -2.92
C GLY A 279 -4.83 -1.76 -3.57
N ARG A 280 -3.53 -1.76 -3.84
CA ARG A 280 -2.81 -0.64 -4.44
C ARG A 280 -3.39 -0.24 -5.81
N ALA A 281 -3.74 -1.21 -6.64
CA ALA A 281 -4.30 -0.95 -7.96
C ALA A 281 -5.62 -0.17 -7.92
N ALA A 282 -6.41 -0.36 -6.85
CA ALA A 282 -7.66 0.34 -6.60
C ALA A 282 -7.51 1.61 -5.73
N THR A 283 -6.31 1.87 -5.20
CA THR A 283 -6.01 3.08 -4.42
C THR A 283 -5.76 4.25 -5.37
N ARG A 284 -6.28 5.42 -5.02
CA ARG A 284 -6.18 6.63 -5.82
C ARG A 284 -5.46 7.74 -5.05
N ALA A 285 -4.72 8.58 -5.76
CA ALA A 285 -4.26 9.83 -5.17
C ALA A 285 -5.48 10.69 -4.79
N GLY A 286 -5.47 11.19 -3.56
CA GLY A 286 -6.61 11.87 -2.96
C GLY A 286 -7.53 10.96 -2.15
N ASP A 287 -7.33 9.64 -2.09
CA ASP A 287 -8.02 8.80 -1.11
C ASP A 287 -7.72 9.31 0.30
N PHE A 288 -8.77 9.47 1.11
CA PHE A 288 -8.64 9.87 2.50
C PHE A 288 -8.50 8.62 3.36
N VAL A 289 -7.29 8.43 3.90
CA VAL A 289 -6.94 7.26 4.70
C VAL A 289 -6.44 7.67 6.08
N CYS A 290 -6.68 6.81 7.05
CA CYS A 290 -6.23 6.97 8.41
C CYS A 290 -5.22 5.87 8.77
N HIS A 291 -4.39 6.14 9.76
CA HIS A 291 -3.63 5.11 10.44
C HIS A 291 -3.80 5.26 11.96
N ARG A 292 -3.50 4.21 12.67
CA ARG A 292 -3.39 4.24 14.12
C ARG A 292 -2.08 3.62 14.56
N GLY A 293 -1.13 4.48 14.90
CA GLY A 293 0.17 4.09 15.45
C GLY A 293 0.23 4.23 16.97
N GLU A 294 1.12 3.50 17.61
CA GLU A 294 1.28 3.62 19.06
C GLU A 294 1.95 4.91 19.47
N ARG A 295 2.83 5.43 18.64
CA ARG A 295 3.58 6.65 18.94
C ARG A 295 2.78 7.90 18.65
N THR A 296 2.08 7.95 17.53
CA THR A 296 1.38 9.17 17.09
C THR A 296 -0.14 9.08 17.23
N GLY A 297 -0.68 7.90 17.54
CA GLY A 297 -2.11 7.70 17.71
C GLY A 297 -2.86 7.62 16.38
N TYR A 298 -4.12 8.04 16.38
CA TYR A 298 -5.00 8.09 15.22
C TYR A 298 -4.80 9.38 14.44
N SER A 299 -4.64 9.27 13.13
CA SER A 299 -4.38 10.38 12.25
C SER A 299 -4.77 10.05 10.82
N CYS A 300 -5.33 11.02 10.10
CA CYS A 300 -5.84 10.85 8.74
C CYS A 300 -5.25 11.89 7.78
N ALA A 301 -5.03 11.49 6.52
CA ALA A 301 -4.55 12.37 5.47
C ALA A 301 -4.83 11.79 4.07
N LEU A 302 -4.38 12.48 3.03
CA LEU A 302 -4.59 12.07 1.64
C LEU A 302 -3.44 11.20 1.14
N VAL A 303 -3.79 10.15 0.40
CA VAL A 303 -2.86 9.44 -0.47
C VAL A 303 -2.30 10.42 -1.50
N GLU A 304 -0.97 10.41 -1.67
CA GLU A 304 -0.27 11.29 -2.60
C GLU A 304 0.23 10.54 -3.83
N LEU A 305 1.08 9.52 -3.63
CA LEU A 305 1.66 8.70 -4.69
C LEU A 305 1.28 7.23 -4.46
N THR A 306 0.85 6.53 -5.50
CA THR A 306 0.43 5.12 -5.42
C THR A 306 1.50 4.14 -5.88
N ASP A 307 2.57 4.65 -6.52
CA ASP A 307 3.67 3.87 -7.06
C ASP A 307 4.98 4.53 -6.62
N PHE A 308 5.33 4.41 -5.33
CA PHE A 308 6.49 5.05 -4.72
C PHE A 308 7.59 4.04 -4.40
N ALA A 309 8.82 4.41 -4.68
CA ALA A 309 10.03 3.69 -4.26
C ALA A 309 10.75 4.54 -3.18
N PRO A 310 10.73 4.15 -1.92
CA PRO A 310 11.43 4.84 -0.85
C PRO A 310 12.92 5.00 -1.13
N ALA A 311 13.51 6.09 -0.66
CA ALA A 311 14.93 6.35 -0.75
C ALA A 311 15.74 5.42 0.17
N GLY A 312 17.02 5.19 -0.18
CA GLY A 312 17.91 4.36 0.63
C GLY A 312 17.70 2.86 0.41
N ASP A 313 18.26 2.07 1.34
CA ASP A 313 18.25 0.61 1.27
C ASP A 313 17.27 0.00 2.28
N LEU A 314 16.08 0.59 2.36
CA LEU A 314 15.05 0.23 3.35
C LEU A 314 14.37 -1.12 3.08
N CYS A 315 14.71 -1.78 1.97
CA CYS A 315 14.13 -3.04 1.53
C CYS A 315 15.19 -4.16 1.37
N GLY A 316 16.28 -4.10 2.14
CA GLY A 316 17.43 -4.99 1.96
C GLY A 316 18.23 -4.67 0.69
N GLY A 317 18.03 -3.47 0.17
CA GLY A 317 18.49 -2.90 -1.08
C GLY A 317 17.48 -1.88 -1.56
N PRO A 318 17.51 -1.47 -2.85
CA PRO A 318 16.53 -0.57 -3.42
C PRO A 318 15.11 -1.10 -3.29
N CYS A 319 14.18 -0.27 -2.81
CA CYS A 319 12.76 -0.62 -2.81
C CYS A 319 12.18 -0.57 -4.22
N LEU A 320 11.23 -1.46 -4.52
CA LEU A 320 10.44 -1.40 -5.76
C LEU A 320 9.36 -0.29 -5.66
N PRO A 321 8.84 0.22 -6.80
CA PRO A 321 7.81 1.28 -6.81
C PRO A 321 6.41 0.71 -6.51
N THR A 322 6.25 0.09 -5.36
CA THR A 322 5.01 -0.60 -4.93
C THR A 322 4.42 -0.01 -3.66
N TRP A 323 5.07 1.01 -3.11
CA TRP A 323 4.65 1.64 -1.87
C TRP A 323 3.70 2.80 -2.14
N VAL A 324 2.83 3.06 -1.20
CA VAL A 324 1.86 4.16 -1.27
C VAL A 324 2.23 5.22 -0.25
N THR A 325 2.32 6.48 -0.67
CA THR A 325 2.61 7.61 0.24
C THR A 325 1.32 8.30 0.69
N VAL A 326 1.34 8.76 1.94
CA VAL A 326 0.27 9.57 2.52
C VAL A 326 0.88 10.88 3.04
N SER A 327 0.41 12.00 2.52
CA SER A 327 0.95 13.32 2.78
C SER A 327 0.39 13.92 4.07
N GLY A 328 1.25 14.28 5.00
CA GLY A 328 0.88 14.94 6.27
C GLY A 328 0.78 13.95 7.40
N PRO A 329 -0.11 14.02 8.32
CA PRO A 329 -0.12 14.88 9.48
C PRO A 329 0.81 14.41 10.60
N THR A 330 0.82 13.11 10.97
CA THR A 330 1.72 12.59 12.01
C THR A 330 2.24 11.22 11.63
N CYS A 331 3.53 11.02 11.74
CA CYS A 331 4.17 9.72 11.78
C CYS A 331 5.45 9.84 12.59
N ASN A 332 5.83 8.81 13.30
CA ASN A 332 7.09 8.79 14.03
C ASN A 332 7.60 7.36 14.20
N GLY A 333 8.86 7.26 14.59
CA GLY A 333 9.42 6.02 15.08
C GLY A 333 8.51 5.42 16.14
N GLY A 334 7.94 4.26 15.83
CA GLY A 334 6.94 3.65 16.67
C GLY A 334 5.61 3.33 16.02
N ASP A 335 5.38 3.79 14.79
CA ASP A 335 4.16 3.50 14.05
C ASP A 335 4.34 2.37 13.02
N SER A 336 5.53 1.75 12.95
CA SER A 336 5.83 0.62 12.04
C SER A 336 4.86 -0.54 12.23
N GLY A 337 4.29 -1.06 11.15
CA GLY A 337 3.30 -2.13 11.12
C GLY A 337 1.88 -1.66 11.36
N SER A 338 1.62 -0.40 11.74
CA SER A 338 0.28 0.10 12.06
C SER A 338 -0.71 -0.07 10.90
N PRO A 339 -1.97 -0.35 11.19
CA PRO A 339 -2.99 -0.49 10.16
C PRO A 339 -3.24 0.85 9.47
N VAL A 340 -3.29 0.83 8.14
CA VAL A 340 -3.76 1.93 7.30
C VAL A 340 -5.13 1.56 6.74
N PHE A 341 -6.12 2.42 6.93
CA PHE A 341 -7.52 2.11 6.68
C PHE A 341 -8.36 3.34 6.31
N SER A 342 -9.55 3.12 5.79
CA SER A 342 -10.64 4.10 5.70
C SER A 342 -11.91 3.42 6.18
N GLY A 343 -12.58 3.98 7.19
CA GLY A 343 -13.70 3.30 7.85
C GLY A 343 -13.29 1.94 8.41
N THR A 344 -13.82 0.88 7.83
CA THR A 344 -13.53 -0.53 8.15
C THR A 344 -12.81 -1.28 7.03
N THR A 345 -12.39 -0.55 5.98
CA THR A 345 -11.65 -1.08 4.83
C THR A 345 -10.16 -0.99 5.10
N ALA A 346 -9.45 -2.11 5.00
CA ALA A 346 -8.00 -2.21 5.15
C ALA A 346 -7.29 -1.82 3.85
N PHE A 347 -6.27 -0.95 3.93
CA PHE A 347 -5.44 -0.52 2.81
C PHE A 347 -4.03 -1.12 2.89
N GLY A 348 -3.42 -1.16 4.06
CA GLY A 348 -2.04 -1.64 4.21
C GLY A 348 -1.48 -1.54 5.62
N MET A 349 -0.17 -1.77 5.72
CA MET A 349 0.61 -1.61 6.94
C MET A 349 1.71 -0.57 6.73
N LEU A 350 1.82 0.36 7.67
CA LEU A 350 2.79 1.44 7.64
C LEU A 350 4.22 0.88 7.76
N LYS A 351 5.10 1.25 6.83
CA LYS A 351 6.51 0.86 6.85
C LYS A 351 7.39 1.94 7.46
N GLY A 352 7.27 3.15 6.96
CA GLY A 352 8.21 4.20 7.30
C GLY A 352 7.70 5.58 6.94
N GLY A 353 8.53 6.57 7.17
CA GLY A 353 8.20 7.95 6.86
C GLY A 353 9.38 8.77 6.39
N SER A 354 9.08 9.90 5.82
CA SER A 354 10.03 10.96 5.48
C SER A 354 9.89 12.10 6.49
N TYR A 355 10.99 12.55 7.04
CA TYR A 355 11.02 13.52 8.14
C TYR A 355 11.70 14.82 7.72
N ARG A 356 11.15 15.95 8.19
CA ARG A 356 11.75 17.26 8.05
C ARG A 356 12.91 17.41 9.05
N ARG A 357 13.70 18.48 8.91
CA ARG A 357 14.83 18.77 9.82
C ARG A 357 14.41 18.93 11.28
N ASP A 358 13.20 19.45 11.51
CA ASP A 358 12.62 19.60 12.84
C ASP A 358 12.09 18.28 13.43
N GLY A 359 12.26 17.16 12.71
CA GLY A 359 11.78 15.84 13.12
C GLY A 359 10.31 15.60 12.84
N SER A 360 9.57 16.57 12.30
CA SER A 360 8.16 16.39 11.95
C SER A 360 8.01 15.49 10.72
N CYS A 361 6.92 14.71 10.68
CA CYS A 361 6.57 13.87 9.55
C CYS A 361 6.23 14.72 8.32
N ALA A 362 6.83 14.42 7.20
CA ALA A 362 6.49 15.04 5.93
C ALA A 362 5.43 14.22 5.18
N PHE A 363 5.65 12.91 5.11
CA PHE A 363 4.72 11.90 4.64
C PHE A 363 5.13 10.55 5.23
N TYR A 364 4.21 9.62 5.29
CA TYR A 364 4.55 8.21 5.52
C TYR A 364 4.30 7.38 4.28
N PHE A 365 4.87 6.18 4.23
CA PHE A 365 4.60 5.20 3.18
C PHE A 365 4.26 3.85 3.79
N TYR A 366 3.36 3.13 3.13
CA TYR A 366 2.85 1.86 3.59
C TYR A 366 2.90 0.78 2.52
N MET A 367 2.98 -0.48 2.96
CA MET A 367 2.82 -1.66 2.14
C MET A 367 1.33 -1.94 1.96
N SER A 368 0.85 -2.06 0.72
CA SER A 368 -0.55 -2.45 0.46
C SER A 368 -0.84 -3.86 0.96
N VAL A 369 -2.10 -4.11 1.34
CA VAL A 369 -2.59 -5.45 1.71
C VAL A 369 -2.45 -6.48 0.58
N ASP A 370 -2.33 -6.07 -0.69
CA ASP A 370 -2.07 -6.97 -1.83
C ASP A 370 -0.74 -7.71 -1.71
N TYR A 371 0.18 -7.18 -0.93
CA TYR A 371 1.51 -7.74 -0.76
C TYR A 371 1.66 -8.62 0.48
N LEU A 372 0.54 -8.97 1.14
CA LEU A 372 0.55 -10.10 2.06
C LEU A 372 1.06 -11.35 1.34
N PRO A 373 1.82 -12.23 2.00
CA PRO A 373 2.21 -13.50 1.41
C PRO A 373 0.98 -14.28 0.94
N SER A 374 1.11 -14.99 -0.18
CA SER A 374 -0.02 -15.62 -0.88
C SER A 374 -0.80 -16.65 -0.04
N GLU A 375 -0.15 -17.21 0.95
CA GLU A 375 -0.73 -18.15 1.92
C GLU A 375 -1.52 -17.44 3.02
N TRP A 376 -1.32 -16.15 3.25
CA TRP A 376 -1.96 -15.38 4.31
C TRP A 376 -3.05 -14.46 3.79
N SER A 377 -4.19 -14.45 4.44
CA SER A 377 -5.33 -13.59 4.14
C SER A 377 -5.78 -12.82 5.36
N LEU A 378 -6.30 -11.60 5.16
CA LEU A 378 -6.93 -10.83 6.23
C LEU A 378 -8.14 -11.59 6.79
N LEU A 379 -8.26 -11.67 8.10
CA LEU A 379 -9.52 -12.03 8.74
C LEU A 379 -10.51 -10.87 8.54
N ARG A 380 -11.75 -11.20 8.17
CA ARG A 380 -12.81 -10.22 7.90
C ARG A 380 -14.13 -10.66 8.51
N THR A 381 -14.96 -9.68 8.89
CA THR A 381 -16.37 -9.92 9.19
C THR A 381 -17.19 -9.76 7.91
N GLY A 382 -18.05 -10.72 7.60
CA GLY A 382 -18.97 -10.69 6.46
C GLY A 382 -20.39 -11.07 6.86
N PRO A 383 -21.40 -10.95 5.95
CA PRO A 383 -22.75 -11.46 6.18
C PRO A 383 -22.70 -12.99 6.31
N GLY A 384 -22.65 -13.52 7.51
CA GLY A 384 -22.50 -14.95 7.78
C GLY A 384 -21.41 -15.32 8.77
N GLY A 385 -20.70 -14.35 9.36
CA GLY A 385 -19.67 -14.58 10.37
C GLY A 385 -18.24 -14.33 9.86
N LEU A 386 -17.25 -14.84 10.60
CA LEU A 386 -15.82 -14.73 10.28
C LEU A 386 -15.48 -15.49 9.00
N THR A 387 -14.95 -14.80 8.00
CA THR A 387 -14.38 -15.43 6.79
C THR A 387 -12.90 -15.13 6.71
N ALA A 388 -12.07 -16.18 6.64
CA ALA A 388 -10.75 -16.05 6.06
C ALA A 388 -10.94 -15.79 4.55
N GLY A 389 -10.36 -14.73 4.02
CA GLY A 389 -10.49 -14.39 2.60
C GLY A 389 -9.92 -15.51 1.75
N THR A 390 -10.77 -16.29 1.09
CA THR A 390 -10.35 -17.23 0.07
C THR A 390 -9.83 -16.42 -1.11
N THR A 391 -8.56 -16.59 -1.47
CA THR A 391 -8.08 -16.28 -2.82
C THR A 391 -8.98 -17.02 -3.80
N ALA A 392 -9.61 -16.29 -4.73
CA ALA A 392 -10.51 -16.87 -5.73
C ALA A 392 -9.75 -17.92 -6.58
N ARG A 393 -9.80 -19.16 -6.15
CA ARG A 393 -9.58 -20.31 -7.04
C ARG A 393 -10.90 -20.54 -7.76
N GLY A 394 -10.89 -20.33 -9.07
CA GLY A 394 -12.04 -20.56 -9.92
C GLY A 394 -12.67 -21.92 -9.64
N THR A 395 -13.92 -21.89 -9.20
CA THR A 395 -14.76 -23.06 -8.98
C THR A 395 -15.09 -23.68 -10.33
N ARG A 396 -14.40 -24.74 -10.71
CA ARG A 396 -14.86 -25.64 -11.77
C ARG A 396 -15.89 -26.58 -11.14
N GLN A 397 -17.15 -26.38 -11.47
CA GLN A 397 -18.21 -27.34 -11.20
C GLN A 397 -17.84 -28.71 -11.82
N ILE A 398 -17.70 -29.73 -10.98
CA ILE A 398 -17.64 -31.13 -11.43
C ILE A 398 -19.04 -31.70 -11.22
N LEU A 399 -19.76 -31.86 -12.30
CA LEU A 399 -20.90 -32.82 -12.37
C LEU A 399 -20.30 -34.22 -12.35
N GLY A 400 -20.83 -35.05 -11.46
CA GLY A 400 -20.36 -36.42 -11.28
C GLY A 400 -20.85 -37.39 -12.35
N ALA A 401 -20.04 -38.40 -12.60
CA ALA A 401 -20.45 -39.80 -12.82
C ALA A 401 -19.20 -40.70 -12.89
N GLY A 402 -19.20 -41.73 -12.08
CA GLY A 402 -18.87 -43.13 -12.34
C GLY A 402 -17.46 -43.55 -12.75
N ASP A 403 -16.88 -44.34 -11.83
CA ASP A 403 -16.10 -45.58 -12.05
C ASP A 403 -14.67 -45.59 -12.61
N GLN A 404 -13.84 -46.18 -11.77
CA GLN A 404 -12.73 -47.14 -11.92
C GLN A 404 -11.44 -46.79 -12.70
N ALA A 405 -10.37 -46.91 -11.92
CA ALA A 405 -9.12 -47.66 -12.16
C ALA A 405 -7.95 -47.02 -12.93
N HIS A 406 -6.84 -47.09 -12.26
CA HIS A 406 -5.44 -47.26 -12.65
C HIS A 406 -4.51 -46.07 -12.77
N SER A 407 -3.57 -46.16 -11.84
CA SER A 407 -2.28 -45.49 -11.80
C SER A 407 -1.59 -45.29 -13.15
N ARG A 408 -1.15 -44.09 -13.41
CA ARG A 408 0.17 -43.69 -13.95
C ARG A 408 0.16 -42.23 -14.38
N SER A 409 1.25 -41.57 -14.01
CA SER A 409 1.71 -40.30 -14.56
C SER A 409 1.44 -39.00 -13.79
N SER A 410 2.17 -38.84 -12.69
CA SER A 410 2.36 -37.54 -12.00
C SER A 410 3.35 -36.61 -12.73
N ARG A 411 3.91 -37.02 -13.87
CA ARG A 411 4.90 -36.21 -14.62
C ARG A 411 4.32 -35.33 -15.73
N ALA A 412 3.08 -35.55 -16.16
CA ALA A 412 2.47 -34.80 -17.27
C ALA A 412 1.78 -33.49 -16.82
N ARG A 413 1.43 -33.31 -15.52
CA ARG A 413 0.71 -32.13 -15.05
C ARG A 413 1.62 -30.94 -14.71
N VAL A 414 2.91 -31.18 -14.47
CA VAL A 414 3.89 -30.10 -14.20
C VAL A 414 4.30 -29.41 -15.50
N ALA A 415 4.38 -30.14 -16.61
CA ALA A 415 4.73 -29.58 -17.91
C ALA A 415 3.65 -28.64 -18.48
N SER A 416 2.35 -28.89 -18.20
CA SER A 416 1.25 -28.04 -18.69
C SER A 416 1.12 -26.71 -17.94
N LEU A 417 1.49 -26.65 -16.66
CA LEU A 417 1.47 -25.41 -15.87
C LEU A 417 2.66 -24.50 -16.21
N ILE A 418 3.78 -25.06 -16.63
CA ILE A 418 4.95 -24.31 -17.09
C ILE A 418 4.71 -23.73 -18.49
N ALA A 419 3.99 -24.44 -19.36
CA ALA A 419 3.69 -23.98 -20.72
C ALA A 419 2.72 -22.77 -20.74
N SER A 420 1.73 -22.71 -19.84
CA SER A 420 0.81 -21.55 -19.76
C SER A 420 1.47 -20.29 -19.16
N SER A 421 2.44 -20.46 -18.26
CA SER A 421 3.20 -19.35 -17.70
C SER A 421 4.23 -18.78 -18.69
N ILE A 422 4.74 -19.62 -19.59
CA ILE A 422 5.67 -19.22 -20.65
C ILE A 422 4.95 -18.48 -21.78
N SER A 423 3.69 -18.81 -22.07
CA SER A 423 2.91 -18.14 -23.12
C SER A 423 2.58 -16.69 -22.78
N SER A 424 2.34 -16.37 -21.48
CA SER A 424 2.14 -14.99 -21.04
C SER A 424 3.45 -14.18 -21.01
N ALA A 425 4.60 -14.83 -20.81
CA ALA A 425 5.91 -14.17 -20.86
C ALA A 425 6.41 -13.97 -22.30
N ALA A 426 6.07 -14.85 -23.23
CA ALA A 426 6.48 -14.76 -24.63
C ALA A 426 5.88 -13.54 -25.33
N SER A 427 4.68 -13.11 -24.99
CA SER A 427 4.08 -11.90 -25.58
C SER A 427 4.74 -10.59 -25.12
N LEU A 428 5.52 -10.63 -24.02
CA LEU A 428 6.33 -9.50 -23.54
C LEU A 428 7.75 -9.51 -24.14
N VAL A 429 8.29 -10.71 -24.48
CA VAL A 429 9.66 -10.88 -24.96
C VAL A 429 9.80 -10.48 -26.42
N ASP A 430 8.77 -10.64 -27.24
CA ASP A 430 8.79 -10.26 -28.67
C ASP A 430 8.92 -8.73 -28.92
N ARG A 431 8.90 -7.90 -27.87
CA ARG A 431 9.09 -6.45 -27.93
C ARG A 431 10.43 -5.97 -27.35
N LEU A 432 11.32 -6.88 -26.94
CA LEU A 432 12.60 -6.52 -26.34
C LEU A 432 13.78 -6.76 -27.30
N PRO A 433 14.81 -5.89 -27.32
CA PRO A 433 16.02 -6.12 -28.08
C PRO A 433 16.75 -7.40 -27.62
N ILE A 434 17.25 -8.18 -28.55
CA ILE A 434 17.90 -9.50 -28.36
C ILE A 434 19.04 -9.48 -27.32
N ALA A 435 19.73 -8.35 -27.14
CA ALA A 435 20.78 -8.16 -26.15
C ALA A 435 20.27 -8.26 -24.70
N MET A 436 19.03 -7.92 -24.44
CA MET A 436 18.40 -7.88 -23.11
C MET A 436 17.96 -9.27 -22.65
N VAL A 437 17.57 -10.15 -23.57
CA VAL A 437 17.17 -11.53 -23.27
C VAL A 437 18.38 -12.36 -22.80
N ARG A 438 19.57 -12.10 -23.32
CA ARG A 438 20.81 -12.78 -22.92
C ARG A 438 21.24 -12.44 -21.48
N GLN A 439 20.98 -11.21 -21.04
CA GLN A 439 21.36 -10.75 -19.69
C GLN A 439 20.42 -11.32 -18.61
N LEU A 440 19.15 -11.52 -18.92
CA LEU A 440 18.17 -12.17 -18.03
C LEU A 440 18.41 -13.68 -17.87
N LEU A 441 18.93 -14.34 -18.89
CA LEU A 441 19.27 -15.78 -18.83
C LEU A 441 20.60 -16.03 -18.13
N ALA A 442 21.57 -15.15 -18.24
CA ALA A 442 22.88 -15.28 -17.58
C ALA A 442 22.83 -15.07 -16.05
N SER A 443 21.80 -14.40 -15.51
CA SER A 443 21.64 -14.19 -14.07
C SER A 443 20.96 -15.36 -13.34
N ARG A 444 20.52 -16.41 -14.04
CA ARG A 444 19.88 -17.60 -13.45
C ARG A 444 20.85 -18.75 -13.15
N ASP A 445 22.05 -18.73 -13.69
CA ASP A 445 23.03 -19.84 -13.51
C ASP A 445 23.99 -19.62 -12.33
N ASN A 446 23.78 -18.60 -11.51
CA ASN A 446 24.66 -18.29 -10.37
C ASN A 446 23.90 -18.15 -9.03
N ARG A 447 22.90 -19.02 -8.77
CA ARG A 447 22.36 -19.24 -7.43
C ARG A 447 21.91 -20.68 -7.24
#